data_7048cf965070d9dffc714bc6cfd87bd8
#
_entry.id   7048cf965070d9dffc714bc6cfd87bd8
#
_cell.length_a   1.000
_cell.length_b   1.000
_cell.length_c   1.000
_cell.angle_alpha   90.00
_cell.angle_beta   90.00
_cell.angle_gamma   90.00
#
_symmetry.space_group_name_H-M   'P 1'
#
loop_
_entity.id
_entity.type
_entity.pdbx_description
1 polymer ?
#
loop_
_entity_poly.entity_id
_entity_poly.type
_entity_poly.pdbx_seq_one_letter_code
_entity_poly.pdbx_strand_id
1 'polypeptide(L)'
;MPIHSVAFLTFADIPEINDDDQLVADELKKRDIEVRAQVWDETPIEQLKQFDAVLFRSTWDYHLKSGRFDRWLREAAENNLTVVNPIPLLRWNASKRYLQILNEISQVPIIPTRWIAASDTNAVDQISELPWDTVVIKPEISASAHSTFRVRREDVGKHSNEIQSIQQRADVMVQPYCESVSRGEYSLMFFKGNGEAEFSHAALKIPQEGEFRIHVEYGGTSRSVDLPPEYLRIAEHALNSVPYDWVYVRVDMLEFEGTPRIAELEFIEPFLFFGMNKHSPERFVSALLSHLS
;
A
#
# COMPACT_ATOMS: atom_id res chain seq x y z
N MET A 1 1.38 -17.00 24.04
CA MET A 1 2.13 -16.40 25.18
C MET A 1 1.73 -14.93 25.27
N PRO A 2 1.77 -14.28 26.46
CA PRO A 2 1.48 -12.86 26.52
C PRO A 2 2.48 -12.06 25.67
N ILE A 3 2.01 -11.04 24.97
CA ILE A 3 2.83 -10.11 24.18
C ILE A 3 3.28 -8.97 25.08
N HIS A 4 4.57 -8.68 25.09
CA HIS A 4 5.19 -7.65 25.94
C HIS A 4 5.89 -6.55 25.14
N SER A 5 6.30 -6.84 23.91
CA SER A 5 7.06 -5.89 23.10
C SER A 5 6.80 -6.05 21.60
N VAL A 6 6.73 -4.92 20.90
CA VAL A 6 6.51 -4.85 19.46
C VAL A 6 7.51 -3.89 18.82
N ALA A 7 8.12 -4.28 17.70
CA ALA A 7 8.92 -3.38 16.89
C ALA A 7 8.07 -2.77 15.77
N PHE A 8 8.05 -1.43 15.66
CA PHE A 8 7.56 -0.73 14.49
C PHE A 8 8.75 -0.44 13.58
N LEU A 9 8.73 -1.05 12.39
CA LEU A 9 9.76 -0.80 11.39
C LEU A 9 9.52 0.55 10.72
N THR A 10 10.57 1.34 10.69
CA THR A 10 10.67 2.69 10.13
C THR A 10 11.75 2.73 9.05
N PHE A 11 12.10 3.88 8.52
CA PHE A 11 13.22 4.06 7.59
C PHE A 11 14.15 5.19 8.04
N ALA A 12 15.35 5.26 7.46
CA ALA A 12 16.43 6.12 7.95
C ALA A 12 16.09 7.62 7.98
N ASP A 13 15.28 8.12 7.03
CA ASP A 13 14.90 9.54 7.00
C ASP A 13 13.85 9.91 8.07
N ILE A 14 13.07 8.93 8.54
CA ILE A 14 12.13 9.07 9.66
C ILE A 14 12.33 7.85 10.59
N PRO A 15 13.39 7.84 11.41
CA PRO A 15 13.74 6.69 12.25
C PRO A 15 12.82 6.51 13.45
N GLU A 16 12.03 7.51 13.79
CA GLU A 16 11.11 7.52 14.94
C GLU A 16 9.71 7.07 14.50
N ILE A 17 8.86 6.78 15.48
CA ILE A 17 7.44 6.53 15.24
C ILE A 17 6.79 7.85 14.83
N ASN A 18 6.10 7.89 13.70
CA ASN A 18 5.37 9.08 13.26
C ASN A 18 4.14 9.35 14.13
N ASP A 19 3.60 10.58 14.08
CA ASP A 19 2.50 11.04 14.95
C ASP A 19 1.23 10.16 14.82
N ASP A 20 0.94 9.60 13.65
CA ASP A 20 -0.24 8.76 13.43
C ASP A 20 -0.05 7.38 14.10
N ASP A 21 1.10 6.76 13.91
CA ASP A 21 1.46 5.48 14.53
C ASP A 21 1.69 5.62 16.06
N GLN A 22 2.02 6.82 16.55
CA GLN A 22 2.14 7.09 17.98
C GLN A 22 0.82 6.85 18.72
N LEU A 23 -0.33 7.10 18.07
CA LEU A 23 -1.64 6.80 18.66
C LEU A 23 -1.82 5.30 18.95
N VAL A 24 -1.28 4.44 18.09
CA VAL A 24 -1.28 2.98 18.31
C VAL A 24 -0.27 2.58 19.37
N ALA A 25 0.92 3.18 19.35
CA ALA A 25 1.93 2.92 20.38
C ALA A 25 1.41 3.28 21.78
N ASP A 26 0.70 4.41 21.92
CA ASP A 26 0.07 4.82 23.18
C ASP A 26 -1.05 3.85 23.60
N GLU A 27 -1.80 3.29 22.65
CA GLU A 27 -2.85 2.31 22.93
C GLU A 27 -2.27 0.94 23.35
N LEU A 28 -1.14 0.51 22.79
CA LEU A 28 -0.39 -0.68 23.20
C LEU A 28 0.21 -0.48 24.62
N LYS A 29 0.74 0.70 24.89
CA LYS A 29 1.29 1.05 26.21
C LYS A 29 0.25 0.97 27.34
N LYS A 30 -1.02 1.29 27.09
CA LYS A 30 -2.12 1.11 28.06
C LYS A 30 -2.33 -0.36 28.45
N ARG A 31 -1.82 -1.30 27.64
CA ARG A 31 -1.87 -2.74 27.85
C ARG A 31 -0.53 -3.33 28.30
N ASP A 32 0.37 -2.47 28.80
CA ASP A 32 1.73 -2.83 29.26
C ASP A 32 2.59 -3.46 28.13
N ILE A 33 2.35 -3.10 26.87
CA ILE A 33 3.14 -3.55 25.72
C ILE A 33 4.07 -2.43 25.28
N GLU A 34 5.35 -2.71 25.28
CA GLU A 34 6.39 -1.76 24.83
C GLU A 34 6.43 -1.71 23.31
N VAL A 35 6.52 -0.49 22.74
CA VAL A 35 6.72 -0.27 21.31
C VAL A 35 8.05 0.45 21.07
N ARG A 36 8.88 -0.07 20.17
CA ARG A 36 10.13 0.59 19.76
C ARG A 36 10.21 0.71 18.24
N ALA A 37 10.63 1.89 17.78
CA ALA A 37 11.02 2.09 16.39
C ALA A 37 12.31 1.34 16.07
N GLN A 38 12.38 0.75 14.88
CA GLN A 38 13.57 0.08 14.36
C GLN A 38 13.71 0.37 12.87
N VAL A 39 14.83 0.91 12.42
CA VAL A 39 15.06 1.17 11.00
C VAL A 39 15.19 -0.18 10.28
N TRP A 40 14.28 -0.46 9.36
CA TRP A 40 14.05 -1.79 8.79
C TRP A 40 15.29 -2.39 8.11
N ASP A 41 16.08 -1.55 7.45
CA ASP A 41 17.24 -2.01 6.69
C ASP A 41 18.59 -1.78 7.40
N GLU A 42 18.58 -1.24 8.60
CA GLU A 42 19.77 -1.04 9.44
C GLU A 42 19.78 -1.96 10.66
N THR A 43 18.60 -2.36 11.16
CA THR A 43 18.49 -3.21 12.33
C THR A 43 18.70 -4.68 11.97
N PRO A 44 19.68 -5.39 12.54
CA PRO A 44 19.89 -6.81 12.29
C PRO A 44 18.69 -7.67 12.72
N ILE A 45 18.39 -8.74 11.98
CA ILE A 45 17.30 -9.69 12.31
C ILE A 45 17.46 -10.25 13.74
N GLU A 46 18.68 -10.56 14.16
CA GLU A 46 18.95 -11.05 15.52
C GLU A 46 18.51 -10.06 16.62
N GLN A 47 18.60 -8.75 16.35
CA GLN A 47 18.11 -7.76 17.30
C GLN A 47 16.58 -7.70 17.27
N LEU A 48 15.94 -7.94 16.11
CA LEU A 48 14.48 -7.94 16.01
C LEU A 48 13.85 -9.15 16.72
N LYS A 49 14.56 -10.24 16.90
CA LYS A 49 14.09 -11.44 17.63
C LYS A 49 13.79 -11.18 19.12
N GLN A 50 14.25 -10.09 19.68
CA GLN A 50 13.91 -9.73 21.06
C GLN A 50 12.46 -9.23 21.22
N PHE A 51 11.79 -8.91 20.12
CA PHE A 51 10.40 -8.48 20.11
C PHE A 51 9.47 -9.65 19.86
N ASP A 52 8.30 -9.62 20.47
CA ASP A 52 7.26 -10.66 20.26
C ASP A 52 6.64 -10.56 18.88
N ALA A 53 6.60 -9.37 18.28
CA ALA A 53 6.17 -9.15 16.91
C ALA A 53 6.85 -7.93 16.26
N VAL A 54 6.91 -7.93 14.95
CA VAL A 54 7.50 -6.88 14.13
C VAL A 54 6.48 -6.44 13.07
N LEU A 55 6.24 -5.14 12.96
CA LEU A 55 5.30 -4.54 12.01
C LEU A 55 6.00 -3.54 11.09
N PHE A 56 5.75 -3.65 9.78
CA PHE A 56 6.11 -2.59 8.86
C PHE A 56 5.14 -1.42 9.02
N ARG A 57 5.66 -0.22 9.37
CA ARG A 57 4.79 0.95 9.60
C ARG A 57 5.13 2.12 8.70
N SER A 58 6.34 2.63 8.74
CA SER A 58 6.77 3.77 7.93
C SER A 58 8.05 3.45 7.15
N THR A 59 8.09 2.30 6.48
CA THR A 59 9.23 1.85 5.68
C THR A 59 9.13 2.33 4.23
N TRP A 60 8.80 3.60 4.03
CA TRP A 60 8.37 4.16 2.75
C TRP A 60 9.43 4.17 1.64
N ASP A 61 10.67 3.79 1.96
CA ASP A 61 11.76 3.66 0.99
C ASP A 61 12.02 2.22 0.48
N TYR A 62 11.25 1.20 0.95
CA TYR A 62 11.49 -0.20 0.59
C TYR A 62 11.46 -0.44 -0.94
N HIS A 63 10.62 0.29 -1.66
CA HIS A 63 10.49 0.18 -3.11
C HIS A 63 11.75 0.68 -3.84
N LEU A 64 12.51 1.61 -3.27
CA LEU A 64 13.81 2.07 -3.79
C LEU A 64 14.92 1.05 -3.54
N LYS A 65 14.70 0.16 -2.59
CA LYS A 65 15.64 -0.86 -2.10
C LYS A 65 15.06 -2.28 -2.24
N SER A 66 14.26 -2.54 -3.30
CA SER A 66 13.47 -3.76 -3.48
C SER A 66 14.26 -5.06 -3.31
N GLY A 67 15.49 -5.13 -3.82
CA GLY A 67 16.37 -6.28 -3.65
C GLY A 67 16.84 -6.49 -2.19
N ARG A 68 16.95 -5.40 -1.41
CA ARG A 68 17.25 -5.47 0.03
C ARG A 68 16.01 -5.90 0.82
N PHE A 69 14.85 -5.39 0.44
CA PHE A 69 13.57 -5.77 1.03
C PHE A 69 13.28 -7.27 0.85
N ASP A 70 13.47 -7.80 -0.36
CA ASP A 70 13.30 -9.24 -0.61
C ASP A 70 14.31 -10.10 0.19
N ARG A 71 15.56 -9.66 0.34
CA ARG A 71 16.53 -10.35 1.23
C ARG A 71 16.09 -10.31 2.67
N TRP A 72 15.67 -9.15 3.17
CA TRP A 72 15.17 -8.99 4.53
C TRP A 72 14.00 -9.95 4.82
N LEU A 73 13.04 -10.05 3.90
CA LEU A 73 11.90 -10.98 4.05
C LEU A 73 12.34 -12.46 4.06
N ARG A 74 13.40 -12.82 3.31
CA ARG A 74 13.97 -14.19 3.37
C ARG A 74 14.65 -14.45 4.71
N GLU A 75 15.52 -13.55 5.13
CA GLU A 75 16.23 -13.67 6.40
C GLU A 75 15.25 -13.71 7.60
N ALA A 76 14.22 -12.90 7.59
CA ALA A 76 13.18 -12.91 8.61
C ALA A 76 12.43 -14.26 8.66
N ALA A 77 12.10 -14.83 7.49
CA ALA A 77 11.47 -16.15 7.41
C ALA A 77 12.39 -17.28 7.91
N GLU A 78 13.66 -17.31 7.49
CA GLU A 78 14.66 -18.28 7.91
C GLU A 78 14.92 -18.24 9.43
N ASN A 79 14.75 -17.07 10.03
CA ASN A 79 14.91 -16.85 11.46
C ASN A 79 13.61 -16.97 12.26
N ASN A 80 12.50 -17.36 11.64
CA ASN A 80 11.17 -17.49 12.27
C ASN A 80 10.74 -16.21 13.00
N LEU A 81 11.05 -15.03 12.44
CA LEU A 81 10.62 -13.76 13.00
C LEU A 81 9.09 -13.63 12.87
N THR A 82 8.40 -13.25 13.93
CA THR A 82 6.97 -12.97 13.91
C THR A 82 6.74 -11.62 13.23
N VAL A 83 6.38 -11.64 11.96
CA VAL A 83 6.12 -10.43 11.16
C VAL A 83 4.61 -10.31 10.89
N VAL A 84 4.05 -9.15 11.18
CA VAL A 84 2.65 -8.78 10.93
C VAL A 84 2.64 -7.66 9.88
N ASN A 85 1.97 -7.79 8.78
CA ASN A 85 1.31 -8.86 8.09
C ASN A 85 2.31 -9.99 7.70
N PRO A 86 1.86 -11.23 7.44
CA PRO A 86 2.79 -12.34 7.25
C PRO A 86 3.64 -12.21 5.97
N ILE A 87 4.87 -12.69 6.02
CA ILE A 87 5.87 -12.56 4.95
C ILE A 87 5.36 -12.99 3.56
N PRO A 88 4.60 -14.09 3.40
CA PRO A 88 4.04 -14.45 2.08
C PRO A 88 3.12 -13.37 1.50
N LEU A 89 2.31 -12.72 2.33
CA LEU A 89 1.47 -11.59 1.93
C LEU A 89 2.31 -10.39 1.51
N LEU A 90 3.33 -10.02 2.30
CA LEU A 90 4.20 -8.87 1.99
C LEU A 90 4.90 -9.06 0.64
N ARG A 91 5.40 -10.27 0.36
CA ARG A 91 6.00 -10.61 -0.95
C ARG A 91 5.00 -10.50 -2.10
N TRP A 92 3.79 -11.00 -1.90
CA TRP A 92 2.73 -10.93 -2.90
C TRP A 92 2.32 -9.47 -3.17
N ASN A 93 2.24 -8.65 -2.12
CA ASN A 93 1.81 -7.25 -2.21
C ASN A 93 2.91 -6.31 -2.75
N ALA A 94 4.19 -6.67 -2.63
CA ALA A 94 5.31 -5.84 -3.11
C ALA A 94 5.27 -5.57 -4.62
N SER A 95 4.68 -6.47 -5.41
CA SER A 95 4.41 -6.28 -6.83
C SER A 95 2.93 -6.02 -7.07
N LYS A 96 2.60 -4.94 -7.79
CA LYS A 96 1.20 -4.61 -8.14
C LYS A 96 0.53 -5.60 -9.09
N ARG A 97 1.23 -6.65 -9.54
CA ARG A 97 0.67 -7.76 -10.32
C ARG A 97 -0.49 -8.48 -9.61
N TYR A 98 -0.59 -8.38 -8.28
CA TYR A 98 -1.73 -8.90 -7.56
C TYR A 98 -3.06 -8.32 -8.04
N LEU A 99 -3.10 -7.08 -8.55
CA LEU A 99 -4.30 -6.47 -9.12
C LEU A 99 -4.81 -7.26 -10.34
N GLN A 100 -3.88 -7.70 -11.21
CA GLN A 100 -4.23 -8.54 -12.34
C GLN A 100 -4.86 -9.87 -11.88
N ILE A 101 -4.25 -10.52 -10.90
CA ILE A 101 -4.73 -11.79 -10.33
C ILE A 101 -6.14 -11.61 -9.74
N LEU A 102 -6.35 -10.56 -8.94
CA LEU A 102 -7.66 -10.26 -8.34
C LEU A 102 -8.74 -10.02 -9.41
N ASN A 103 -8.40 -9.31 -10.48
CA ASN A 103 -9.34 -9.04 -11.57
C ASN A 103 -9.65 -10.29 -12.40
N GLU A 104 -8.62 -11.03 -12.84
CA GLU A 104 -8.79 -12.17 -13.75
C GLU A 104 -9.43 -13.38 -13.05
N ILE A 105 -9.06 -13.64 -11.81
CA ILE A 105 -9.52 -14.84 -11.07
C ILE A 105 -10.81 -14.54 -10.28
N SER A 106 -10.85 -13.42 -9.58
CA SER A 106 -11.95 -13.11 -8.65
C SER A 106 -12.90 -12.05 -9.16
N GLN A 107 -12.70 -11.54 -10.38
CA GLN A 107 -13.55 -10.51 -11.00
C GLN A 107 -13.66 -9.22 -10.17
N VAL A 108 -12.62 -8.92 -9.36
CA VAL A 108 -12.55 -7.68 -8.60
C VAL A 108 -12.45 -6.49 -9.56
N PRO A 109 -13.32 -5.47 -9.45
CA PRO A 109 -13.23 -4.27 -10.27
C PRO A 109 -11.96 -3.48 -9.93
N ILE A 110 -10.96 -3.51 -10.79
CA ILE A 110 -9.74 -2.69 -10.70
C ILE A 110 -9.75 -1.56 -11.73
N ILE A 111 -8.91 -0.55 -11.56
CA ILE A 111 -8.60 0.39 -12.65
C ILE A 111 -8.03 -0.42 -13.82
N PRO A 112 -8.58 -0.29 -15.05
CA PRO A 112 -8.06 -1.01 -16.21
C PRO A 112 -6.55 -0.83 -16.34
N THR A 113 -5.82 -1.92 -16.50
CA THR A 113 -4.36 -1.89 -16.46
C THR A 113 -3.77 -2.69 -17.61
N ARG A 114 -2.87 -2.05 -18.36
CA ARG A 114 -1.97 -2.71 -19.30
C ARG A 114 -0.61 -2.90 -18.65
N TRP A 115 -0.14 -4.13 -18.68
CA TRP A 115 1.20 -4.49 -18.22
C TRP A 115 2.12 -4.68 -19.41
N ILE A 116 3.29 -4.05 -19.37
CA ILE A 116 4.32 -4.14 -20.41
C ILE A 116 5.58 -4.67 -19.75
N ALA A 117 6.09 -5.79 -20.26
CA ALA A 117 7.25 -6.43 -19.66
C ALA A 117 8.51 -5.53 -19.77
N ALA A 118 9.38 -5.63 -18.81
CA ALA A 118 10.67 -4.94 -18.81
C ALA A 118 11.53 -5.30 -20.04
N SER A 119 11.34 -6.50 -20.59
CA SER A 119 12.02 -6.99 -21.80
C SER A 119 11.42 -6.49 -23.12
N ASP A 120 10.23 -5.86 -23.10
CA ASP A 120 9.54 -5.42 -24.32
C ASP A 120 10.22 -4.17 -24.91
N THR A 121 10.70 -4.25 -26.12
CA THR A 121 11.39 -3.15 -26.80
C THR A 121 10.45 -2.16 -27.50
N ASN A 122 9.15 -2.48 -27.59
CA ASN A 122 8.12 -1.68 -28.26
C ASN A 122 7.08 -1.09 -27.27
N ALA A 123 7.49 -0.79 -26.03
CA ALA A 123 6.60 -0.28 -25.00
C ALA A 123 5.85 0.99 -25.44
N VAL A 124 6.52 1.93 -26.11
CA VAL A 124 5.91 3.17 -26.61
C VAL A 124 4.80 2.87 -27.62
N ASP A 125 5.02 1.95 -28.54
CA ASP A 125 4.01 1.56 -29.54
C ASP A 125 2.80 0.91 -28.88
N GLN A 126 3.04 -0.03 -27.96
CA GLN A 126 1.97 -0.68 -27.19
C GLN A 126 1.11 0.33 -26.41
N ILE A 127 1.72 1.36 -25.83
CA ILE A 127 0.99 2.40 -25.10
C ILE A 127 0.21 3.29 -26.08
N SER A 128 0.80 3.61 -27.22
CA SER A 128 0.17 4.45 -28.25
C SER A 128 -1.08 3.81 -28.87
N GLU A 129 -1.19 2.49 -28.82
CA GLU A 129 -2.34 1.71 -29.32
C GLU A 129 -3.49 1.58 -28.29
N LEU A 130 -3.29 2.00 -27.02
CA LEU A 130 -4.32 1.90 -25.99
C LEU A 130 -5.53 2.81 -26.30
N PRO A 131 -6.74 2.43 -25.88
CA PRO A 131 -7.95 3.20 -26.16
C PRO A 131 -8.11 4.46 -25.33
N TRP A 132 -7.15 4.76 -24.44
CA TRP A 132 -7.22 5.87 -23.48
C TRP A 132 -6.50 7.12 -23.99
N ASP A 133 -7.14 8.28 -23.95
CA ASP A 133 -6.56 9.55 -24.45
C ASP A 133 -5.43 10.06 -23.54
N THR A 134 -5.58 9.86 -22.25
CA THR A 134 -4.56 10.20 -21.24
C THR A 134 -4.29 8.99 -20.37
N VAL A 135 -3.02 8.70 -20.16
CA VAL A 135 -2.57 7.55 -19.36
C VAL A 135 -1.69 7.98 -18.19
N VAL A 136 -1.70 7.16 -17.15
CA VAL A 136 -0.75 7.19 -16.04
C VAL A 136 0.20 6.01 -16.22
N ILE A 137 1.49 6.29 -16.25
CA ILE A 137 2.57 5.31 -16.42
C ILE A 137 3.35 5.25 -15.11
N LYS A 138 3.56 4.05 -14.59
CA LYS A 138 4.28 3.82 -13.32
C LYS A 138 4.99 2.47 -13.30
N PRO A 139 6.01 2.28 -12.45
CA PRO A 139 6.61 0.96 -12.24
C PRO A 139 5.62 0.01 -11.55
N GLU A 140 5.74 -1.28 -11.82
CA GLU A 140 5.02 -2.35 -11.10
C GLU A 140 5.34 -2.35 -9.60
N ILE A 141 6.61 -2.13 -9.24
CA ILE A 141 7.07 -2.00 -7.86
C ILE A 141 7.31 -0.51 -7.58
N SER A 142 6.44 0.12 -6.84
CA SER A 142 6.52 1.55 -6.51
C SER A 142 5.66 1.90 -5.30
N ALA A 143 6.09 2.93 -4.57
CA ALA A 143 5.30 3.60 -3.54
C ALA A 143 5.45 5.12 -3.71
N SER A 144 4.64 5.92 -3.00
CA SER A 144 4.69 7.40 -2.97
C SER A 144 4.72 8.05 -4.38
N ALA A 145 4.03 7.47 -5.36
CA ALA A 145 4.02 7.92 -6.76
C ALA A 145 5.43 8.08 -7.38
N HIS A 146 6.44 7.36 -6.87
CA HIS A 146 7.80 7.39 -7.43
C HIS A 146 7.81 6.93 -8.89
N SER A 147 8.46 7.72 -9.77
CA SER A 147 8.51 7.47 -11.22
C SER A 147 7.11 7.31 -11.87
N THR A 148 6.08 7.96 -11.30
CA THR A 148 4.71 7.98 -11.82
C THR A 148 4.49 9.28 -12.57
N PHE A 149 4.03 9.21 -13.82
CA PHE A 149 3.74 10.39 -14.63
C PHE A 149 2.48 10.22 -15.48
N ARG A 150 1.82 11.33 -15.72
CA ARG A 150 0.64 11.43 -16.59
C ARG A 150 1.05 11.99 -17.94
N VAL A 151 0.57 11.38 -19.01
CA VAL A 151 0.89 11.79 -20.38
C VAL A 151 -0.30 11.57 -21.31
N ARG A 152 -0.48 12.45 -22.30
CA ARG A 152 -1.39 12.19 -23.41
C ARG A 152 -0.84 11.05 -24.26
N ARG A 153 -1.68 10.14 -24.68
CA ARG A 153 -1.29 8.99 -25.51
C ARG A 153 -0.49 9.41 -26.74
N GLU A 154 -0.88 10.49 -27.42
CA GLU A 154 -0.20 11.05 -28.60
C GLU A 154 1.23 11.55 -28.30
N ASP A 155 1.55 11.88 -27.04
CA ASP A 155 2.81 12.41 -26.59
C ASP A 155 3.75 11.35 -25.95
N VAL A 156 3.31 10.10 -25.85
CA VAL A 156 4.07 9.02 -25.17
C VAL A 156 5.48 8.85 -25.72
N GLY A 157 5.66 9.03 -27.04
CA GLY A 157 6.99 8.97 -27.65
C GLY A 157 8.01 9.96 -27.09
N LYS A 158 7.56 11.10 -26.54
CA LYS A 158 8.42 12.10 -25.90
C LYS A 158 8.96 11.62 -24.53
N HIS A 159 8.34 10.60 -23.96
CA HIS A 159 8.66 9.99 -22.65
C HIS A 159 9.36 8.63 -22.77
N SER A 160 9.93 8.32 -23.93
CA SER A 160 10.60 7.04 -24.17
C SER A 160 11.73 6.76 -23.18
N ASN A 161 12.50 7.78 -22.78
CA ASN A 161 13.60 7.64 -21.83
C ASN A 161 13.11 7.31 -20.42
N GLU A 162 12.01 7.94 -19.97
CA GLU A 162 11.39 7.67 -18.67
C GLU A 162 10.82 6.26 -18.64
N ILE A 163 10.16 5.82 -19.72
CA ILE A 163 9.64 4.46 -19.86
C ILE A 163 10.79 3.44 -19.81
N GLN A 164 11.86 3.67 -20.56
CA GLN A 164 13.05 2.82 -20.53
C GLN A 164 13.69 2.76 -19.14
N SER A 165 13.73 3.90 -18.42
CA SER A 165 14.25 3.95 -17.06
C SER A 165 13.42 3.06 -16.10
N ILE A 166 12.12 3.00 -16.28
CA ILE A 166 11.26 2.07 -15.54
C ILE A 166 11.61 0.62 -15.93
N GLN A 167 11.67 0.31 -17.23
CA GLN A 167 11.96 -1.04 -17.74
C GLN A 167 13.33 -1.60 -17.30
N GLN A 168 14.30 -0.75 -16.97
CA GLN A 168 15.57 -1.20 -16.39
C GLN A 168 15.43 -1.85 -15.00
N ARG A 169 14.31 -1.67 -14.33
CA ARG A 169 14.11 -2.07 -12.93
C ARG A 169 12.87 -2.95 -12.70
N ALA A 170 11.81 -2.74 -13.48
CA ALA A 170 10.52 -3.39 -13.28
C ALA A 170 9.69 -3.37 -14.56
N ASP A 171 8.61 -4.15 -14.61
CA ASP A 171 7.58 -4.00 -15.63
C ASP A 171 6.90 -2.64 -15.54
N VAL A 172 6.38 -2.18 -16.68
CA VAL A 172 5.63 -0.92 -16.77
C VAL A 172 4.15 -1.20 -16.59
N MET A 173 3.53 -0.49 -15.67
CA MET A 173 2.09 -0.47 -15.44
C MET A 173 1.49 0.78 -16.07
N VAL A 174 0.52 0.60 -16.96
CA VAL A 174 -0.17 1.69 -17.67
C VAL A 174 -1.66 1.63 -17.36
N GLN A 175 -2.22 2.75 -16.90
CA GLN A 175 -3.63 2.88 -16.56
C GLN A 175 -4.24 4.09 -17.23
N PRO A 176 -5.55 4.13 -17.51
CA PRO A 176 -6.21 5.37 -17.89
C PRO A 176 -6.09 6.40 -16.77
N TYR A 177 -5.98 7.65 -17.14
CA TYR A 177 -6.11 8.73 -16.16
C TYR A 177 -7.55 8.81 -15.69
N CYS A 178 -7.76 8.66 -14.37
CA CYS A 178 -9.07 8.78 -13.75
C CYS A 178 -9.34 10.25 -13.40
N GLU A 179 -10.19 10.93 -14.16
CA GLU A 179 -10.58 12.33 -13.91
C GLU A 179 -11.13 12.55 -12.48
N SER A 180 -11.71 11.50 -11.90
CA SER A 180 -12.22 11.51 -10.53
C SER A 180 -11.16 11.83 -9.47
N VAL A 181 -9.88 11.62 -9.77
CA VAL A 181 -8.79 11.93 -8.82
C VAL A 181 -8.81 13.38 -8.37
N SER A 182 -9.28 14.31 -9.22
CA SER A 182 -9.44 15.71 -8.87
C SER A 182 -10.47 15.94 -7.75
N ARG A 183 -11.43 15.01 -7.58
CA ARG A 183 -12.42 15.02 -6.49
C ARG A 183 -11.92 14.25 -5.26
N GLY A 184 -10.86 13.48 -5.41
CA GLY A 184 -10.18 12.72 -4.37
C GLY A 184 -10.19 11.21 -4.60
N GLU A 185 -9.24 10.54 -3.95
CA GLU A 185 -9.12 9.09 -3.86
C GLU A 185 -9.61 8.65 -2.47
N TYR A 186 -10.48 7.65 -2.44
CA TYR A 186 -10.94 7.04 -1.20
C TYR A 186 -9.93 6.03 -0.69
N SER A 187 -9.54 6.18 0.57
CA SER A 187 -8.72 5.22 1.30
C SER A 187 -9.55 4.61 2.42
N LEU A 188 -9.72 3.29 2.39
CA LEU A 188 -10.53 2.55 3.35
C LEU A 188 -9.60 1.70 4.23
N MET A 189 -9.69 1.88 5.53
CA MET A 189 -8.91 1.13 6.51
C MET A 189 -9.72 -0.04 7.06
N PHE A 190 -9.12 -1.25 6.98
CA PHE A 190 -9.69 -2.46 7.54
C PHE A 190 -8.71 -3.12 8.48
N PHE A 191 -9.23 -3.70 9.54
CA PHE A 191 -8.47 -4.50 10.50
C PHE A 191 -9.11 -5.87 10.64
N LYS A 192 -8.27 -6.90 10.85
CA LYS A 192 -8.71 -8.29 10.97
C LYS A 192 -7.91 -8.98 12.07
N GLY A 193 -8.60 -9.41 13.12
CA GLY A 193 -8.07 -10.34 14.10
C GLY A 193 -8.25 -11.80 13.66
N ASN A 194 -8.63 -12.67 14.59
CA ASN A 194 -8.94 -14.08 14.28
C ASN A 194 -10.34 -14.28 13.67
N GLY A 195 -11.08 -13.22 13.45
CA GLY A 195 -12.43 -13.21 12.88
C GLY A 195 -12.48 -12.70 11.45
N GLU A 196 -13.61 -12.08 11.12
CA GLU A 196 -13.83 -11.41 9.84
C GLU A 196 -13.11 -10.04 9.79
N ALA A 197 -12.90 -9.55 8.57
CA ALA A 197 -12.39 -8.21 8.34
C ALA A 197 -13.42 -7.16 8.77
N GLU A 198 -12.98 -6.17 9.53
CA GLU A 198 -13.83 -5.06 9.99
C GLU A 198 -13.41 -3.75 9.32
N PHE A 199 -14.36 -3.07 8.70
CA PHE A 199 -14.17 -1.70 8.24
C PHE A 199 -14.02 -0.77 9.45
N SER A 200 -12.94 -0.03 9.50
CA SER A 200 -12.66 0.90 10.60
C SER A 200 -13.10 2.32 10.29
N HIS A 201 -12.60 2.91 9.23
CA HIS A 201 -12.87 4.28 8.80
C HIS A 201 -12.37 4.52 7.39
N ALA A 202 -12.69 5.69 6.82
CA ALA A 202 -12.20 6.09 5.51
C ALA A 202 -11.63 7.52 5.53
N ALA A 203 -10.64 7.73 4.67
CA ALA A 203 -10.09 9.04 4.32
C ALA A 203 -10.36 9.35 2.86
N LEU A 204 -10.61 10.61 2.53
CA LEU A 204 -10.59 11.13 1.17
C LEU A 204 -9.31 11.95 0.99
N LYS A 205 -8.41 11.46 0.12
CA LYS A 205 -7.15 12.13 -0.25
C LYS A 205 -7.41 13.01 -1.47
N ILE A 206 -7.17 14.31 -1.37
CA ILE A 206 -7.46 15.30 -2.42
C ILE A 206 -6.14 15.88 -2.89
N PRO A 207 -5.81 15.83 -4.21
CA PRO A 207 -4.60 16.44 -4.73
C PRO A 207 -4.65 17.97 -4.63
N GLN A 208 -3.48 18.61 -4.66
CA GLN A 208 -3.39 20.05 -4.85
C GLN A 208 -3.95 20.44 -6.23
N GLU A 209 -4.52 21.63 -6.35
CA GLU A 209 -5.03 22.15 -7.62
C GLU A 209 -3.94 22.12 -8.71
N GLY A 210 -4.25 21.48 -9.84
CA GLY A 210 -3.32 21.29 -10.95
C GLY A 210 -2.37 20.07 -10.83
N GLU A 211 -2.34 19.41 -9.68
CA GLU A 211 -1.63 18.15 -9.46
C GLU A 211 -2.60 16.96 -9.53
N PHE A 212 -2.09 15.78 -9.85
CA PHE A 212 -2.87 14.52 -9.84
C PHE A 212 -2.39 13.54 -8.77
N ARG A 213 -1.19 13.76 -8.23
CA ARG A 213 -0.65 12.95 -7.12
C ARG A 213 -1.23 13.47 -5.80
N ILE A 214 -1.76 12.57 -5.01
CA ILE A 214 -2.53 12.87 -3.79
C ILE A 214 -1.69 12.94 -2.52
N HIS A 215 -0.38 12.67 -2.63
CA HIS A 215 0.52 12.61 -1.47
C HIS A 215 0.82 14.01 -0.92
N VAL A 216 1.09 14.07 0.39
CA VAL A 216 1.36 15.32 1.12
C VAL A 216 2.58 16.05 0.55
N GLU A 217 3.61 15.30 0.08
CA GLU A 217 4.81 15.86 -0.55
C GLU A 217 4.50 16.66 -1.82
N TYR A 218 3.35 16.41 -2.44
CA TYR A 218 2.85 17.14 -3.61
C TYR A 218 1.72 18.14 -3.24
N GLY A 219 1.59 18.48 -1.95
CA GLY A 219 0.58 19.42 -1.47
C GLY A 219 -0.83 18.83 -1.34
N GLY A 220 -0.96 17.52 -1.42
CA GLY A 220 -2.23 16.82 -1.20
C GLY A 220 -2.73 16.99 0.25
N THR A 221 -4.02 16.93 0.42
CA THR A 221 -4.70 16.99 1.72
C THR A 221 -5.57 15.77 1.92
N SER A 222 -5.89 15.45 3.17
CA SER A 222 -6.78 14.34 3.49
C SER A 222 -7.78 14.73 4.58
N ARG A 223 -8.98 14.16 4.53
CA ARG A 223 -10.03 14.36 5.51
C ARG A 223 -10.84 13.08 5.72
N SER A 224 -11.44 12.95 6.88
CA SER A 224 -12.44 11.91 7.14
C SER A 224 -13.64 12.06 6.19
N VAL A 225 -14.21 10.94 5.79
CA VAL A 225 -15.36 10.90 4.86
C VAL A 225 -16.30 9.75 5.17
N ASP A 226 -17.60 9.98 4.99
CA ASP A 226 -18.58 8.90 4.95
C ASP A 226 -18.46 8.15 3.62
N LEU A 227 -18.51 6.84 3.70
CA LEU A 227 -18.27 5.95 2.57
C LEU A 227 -19.58 5.56 1.90
N PRO A 228 -19.73 5.77 0.57
CA PRO A 228 -20.86 5.19 -0.15
C PRO A 228 -20.83 3.64 -0.07
N PRO A 229 -21.98 2.97 0.14
CA PRO A 229 -22.02 1.50 0.38
C PRO A 229 -21.39 0.66 -0.73
N GLU A 230 -21.36 1.17 -1.96
CA GLU A 230 -20.76 0.47 -3.10
C GLU A 230 -19.24 0.33 -2.96
N TYR A 231 -18.55 1.36 -2.44
CA TYR A 231 -17.10 1.30 -2.19
C TYR A 231 -16.77 0.23 -1.18
N LEU A 232 -17.53 0.17 -0.07
CA LEU A 232 -17.34 -0.85 0.97
C LEU A 232 -17.48 -2.26 0.39
N ARG A 233 -18.55 -2.53 -0.37
CA ARG A 233 -18.82 -3.85 -0.97
C ARG A 233 -17.70 -4.29 -1.93
N ILE A 234 -17.17 -3.37 -2.75
CA ILE A 234 -16.06 -3.68 -3.68
C ILE A 234 -14.76 -3.95 -2.89
N ALA A 235 -14.48 -3.15 -1.86
CA ALA A 235 -13.33 -3.36 -0.99
C ALA A 235 -13.40 -4.71 -0.27
N GLU A 236 -14.53 -5.05 0.32
CA GLU A 236 -14.76 -6.37 0.97
C GLU A 236 -14.59 -7.52 -0.01
N HIS A 237 -15.11 -7.40 -1.24
CA HIS A 237 -14.90 -8.40 -2.29
C HIS A 237 -13.40 -8.57 -2.59
N ALA A 238 -12.65 -7.47 -2.73
CA ALA A 238 -11.22 -7.53 -2.96
C ALA A 238 -10.49 -8.23 -1.81
N LEU A 239 -10.80 -7.86 -0.56
CA LEU A 239 -10.16 -8.42 0.64
C LEU A 239 -10.47 -9.90 0.84
N ASN A 240 -11.69 -10.34 0.55
CA ASN A 240 -12.08 -11.75 0.59
C ASN A 240 -11.39 -12.58 -0.51
N SER A 241 -10.84 -11.94 -1.54
CA SER A 241 -10.12 -12.59 -2.63
C SER A 241 -8.60 -12.65 -2.40
N VAL A 242 -8.08 -12.05 -1.31
CA VAL A 242 -6.66 -12.12 -0.94
C VAL A 242 -6.34 -13.54 -0.46
N PRO A 243 -5.35 -14.24 -1.04
CA PRO A 243 -5.09 -15.66 -0.74
C PRO A 243 -4.27 -15.88 0.55
N TYR A 244 -4.05 -14.83 1.33
CA TYR A 244 -3.24 -14.85 2.55
C TYR A 244 -4.04 -14.28 3.72
N ASP A 245 -3.67 -14.67 4.92
CA ASP A 245 -4.15 -14.00 6.13
C ASP A 245 -3.48 -12.63 6.28
N TRP A 246 -4.14 -11.70 7.02
CA TRP A 246 -3.67 -10.34 7.22
C TRP A 246 -4.28 -9.74 8.48
N VAL A 247 -3.70 -8.66 8.98
CA VAL A 247 -4.18 -7.95 10.18
C VAL A 247 -4.66 -6.54 9.85
N TYR A 248 -3.99 -5.85 8.96
CA TYR A 248 -4.33 -4.49 8.54
C TYR A 248 -4.12 -4.29 7.05
N VAL A 249 -4.93 -3.42 6.50
CA VAL A 249 -4.84 -3.03 5.09
C VAL A 249 -5.44 -1.65 4.88
N ARG A 250 -4.88 -0.91 3.92
CA ARG A 250 -5.54 0.24 3.29
C ARG A 250 -5.93 -0.13 1.87
N VAL A 251 -7.20 0.09 1.55
CA VAL A 251 -7.75 -0.11 0.22
C VAL A 251 -7.93 1.25 -0.43
N ASP A 252 -7.16 1.54 -1.47
CA ASP A 252 -7.26 2.79 -2.22
C ASP A 252 -8.14 2.61 -3.46
N MET A 253 -9.10 3.53 -3.65
CA MET A 253 -10.13 3.43 -4.68
C MET A 253 -10.35 4.74 -5.41
N LEU A 254 -10.48 4.67 -6.72
CA LEU A 254 -10.90 5.76 -7.60
C LEU A 254 -12.15 5.38 -8.38
N GLU A 255 -12.90 6.39 -8.80
CA GLU A 255 -13.98 6.20 -9.77
C GLU A 255 -13.43 6.23 -11.19
N PHE A 256 -13.76 5.24 -11.97
CA PHE A 256 -13.51 5.19 -13.41
C PHE A 256 -14.79 4.87 -14.15
N GLU A 257 -15.17 5.74 -15.10
CA GLU A 257 -16.46 5.65 -15.86
C GLU A 257 -17.68 5.50 -14.94
N GLY A 258 -17.74 6.30 -13.87
CA GLY A 258 -18.85 6.33 -12.92
C GLY A 258 -18.93 5.14 -11.98
N THR A 259 -17.91 4.27 -11.95
CA THR A 259 -17.90 3.06 -11.10
C THR A 259 -16.66 3.06 -10.20
N PRO A 260 -16.80 2.81 -8.88
CA PRO A 260 -15.66 2.65 -7.98
C PRO A 260 -14.81 1.44 -8.38
N ARG A 261 -13.49 1.60 -8.36
CA ARG A 261 -12.53 0.55 -8.71
C ARG A 261 -11.35 0.57 -7.74
N ILE A 262 -10.79 -0.59 -7.47
CA ILE A 262 -9.56 -0.73 -6.69
C ILE A 262 -8.41 -0.12 -7.49
N ALA A 263 -7.73 0.84 -6.90
CA ALA A 263 -6.49 1.42 -7.40
C ALA A 263 -5.28 0.69 -6.81
N GLU A 264 -5.35 0.36 -5.50
CA GLU A 264 -4.28 -0.32 -4.76
C GLU A 264 -4.80 -0.99 -3.48
N LEU A 265 -4.11 -2.06 -3.04
CA LEU A 265 -4.19 -2.62 -1.71
C LEU A 265 -2.82 -2.46 -1.04
N GLU A 266 -2.75 -1.81 0.10
CA GLU A 266 -1.49 -1.62 0.82
C GLU A 266 -1.48 -2.45 2.11
N PHE A 267 -0.72 -3.55 2.11
CA PHE A 267 -0.53 -4.43 3.26
C PHE A 267 0.85 -4.25 3.92
N ILE A 268 1.80 -3.55 3.27
CA ILE A 268 3.17 -3.44 3.77
C ILE A 268 3.23 -2.31 4.80
N GLU A 269 3.17 -1.05 4.34
CA GLU A 269 3.43 0.13 5.18
C GLU A 269 2.38 1.25 4.99
N PRO A 270 1.07 0.93 4.96
CA PRO A 270 0.07 1.95 4.74
C PRO A 270 0.05 3.00 5.86
N PHE A 271 -0.04 4.27 5.48
CA PHE A 271 -0.47 5.30 6.41
C PHE A 271 -1.96 5.07 6.71
N LEU A 272 -2.32 4.80 7.96
CA LEU A 272 -3.64 4.30 8.33
C LEU A 272 -4.61 5.37 8.86
N PHE A 273 -4.19 6.64 8.86
CA PHE A 273 -5.04 7.78 9.24
C PHE A 273 -5.73 7.61 10.61
N PHE A 274 -5.01 7.07 11.60
CA PHE A 274 -5.56 6.82 12.94
C PHE A 274 -6.14 8.08 13.58
N GLY A 275 -5.54 9.24 13.33
CA GLY A 275 -6.03 10.52 13.81
C GLY A 275 -7.44 10.91 13.29
N MET A 276 -7.96 10.26 12.24
CA MET A 276 -9.28 10.55 11.67
C MET A 276 -10.44 9.84 12.37
N ASN A 277 -10.16 8.83 13.20
CA ASN A 277 -11.18 8.13 13.98
C ASN A 277 -10.62 7.74 15.35
N LYS A 278 -11.15 8.36 16.41
CA LYS A 278 -10.67 8.17 17.78
C LYS A 278 -10.67 6.71 18.29
N HIS A 279 -11.45 5.83 17.67
CA HIS A 279 -11.53 4.41 18.04
C HIS A 279 -10.63 3.51 17.16
N SER A 280 -10.01 4.05 16.12
CA SER A 280 -9.21 3.25 15.19
C SER A 280 -7.94 2.67 15.82
N PRO A 281 -7.21 3.35 16.72
CA PRO A 281 -6.06 2.76 17.40
C PRO A 281 -6.45 1.54 18.24
N GLU A 282 -7.57 1.64 18.99
CA GLU A 282 -8.08 0.52 19.80
C GLU A 282 -8.51 -0.68 18.94
N ARG A 283 -9.20 -0.43 17.80
CA ARG A 283 -9.58 -1.49 16.86
C ARG A 283 -8.37 -2.19 16.27
N PHE A 284 -7.36 -1.42 15.84
CA PHE A 284 -6.10 -1.96 15.33
C PHE A 284 -5.41 -2.84 16.37
N VAL A 285 -5.24 -2.33 17.59
CA VAL A 285 -4.59 -3.08 18.68
C VAL A 285 -5.37 -4.35 19.03
N SER A 286 -6.68 -4.27 19.05
CA SER A 286 -7.53 -5.45 19.30
C SER A 286 -7.36 -6.51 18.21
N ALA A 287 -7.32 -6.12 16.94
CA ALA A 287 -7.05 -7.02 15.81
C ALA A 287 -5.64 -7.64 15.90
N LEU A 288 -4.62 -6.81 16.16
CA LEU A 288 -3.24 -7.24 16.33
C LEU A 288 -3.09 -8.29 17.44
N LEU A 289 -3.60 -8.00 18.63
CA LEU A 289 -3.47 -8.91 19.78
C LEU A 289 -4.28 -10.19 19.58
N SER A 290 -5.46 -10.10 18.96
CA SER A 290 -6.24 -11.28 18.60
C SER A 290 -5.47 -12.19 17.62
N HIS A 291 -4.75 -11.63 16.66
CA HIS A 291 -3.95 -12.38 15.70
C HIS A 291 -2.72 -13.05 16.35
N LEU A 292 -2.12 -12.40 17.34
CA LEU A 292 -0.91 -12.89 18.04
C LEU A 292 -1.21 -13.85 19.22
N SER A 293 -2.48 -14.05 19.57
CA SER A 293 -2.91 -14.95 20.65
C SER A 293 -2.98 -16.41 20.17
#